data_bcdedb1b5daae1852d537f89e0b90554
#
_entry.id   bcdedb1b5daae1852d537f89e0b90554
#
_cell.length_a   1.000
_cell.length_b   1.000
_cell.length_c   1.000
_cell.angle_alpha   90.00
_cell.angle_beta   90.00
_cell.angle_gamma   90.00
#
_symmetry.space_group_name_H-M   'P 1'
#
loop_
_entity.id
_entity.type
_entity.pdbx_description
1 polymer ?
#
loop_
_entity_poly.entity_id
_entity_poly.type
_entity_poly.pdbx_seq_one_letter_code
_entity_poly.pdbx_strand_id
1 'polypeptide(L)'
;MLAGGILLLPLVCLKYNKWNKKGVEMPNTVVIGAQWGDEGKGKVIDILAKKSDYIVRFQGGNNAGHTVVVKDKKFILHLIPSGILHKGKICIIGNGVVIDPKALLDEIDNLKKEGIVVNKKNLIIDERAHVIFPYHKILDSLKEENKGATKIGTTKRGIGPCYTDKAARCGIRICDLIEPSIFKAKLEANLKEKNKVFKKTYNFKGFSYQDILKEYSKYAKQIKPLVGNCSIILNKAITNKKDILFEGAQGTLLDVDFGTYPFVTSSSSSVGGAFTGAGVGPTNIDRVIGVIKAYTTRVGEGPLPTVFPGTTLEKVRNKGEEFGATTGRPRRCGWFDAVVGRHAVLVNGLNDIIVTKLDVLDELKEIKICIGYKYKGCMYKHMPANVEILQKCKPVYETHKGWLKNITNCKKYSDLPKEARNYLDRISKLVGANIYMVSIGSKRSQTLTK
;
A
#
# COMPACT_ATOMS: atom_id res chain seq x y z
N MET A 1 -47.31 -6.63 4.26
CA MET A 1 -47.11 -5.65 5.34
C MET A 1 -46.28 -6.30 6.43
N LEU A 2 -44.99 -6.06 6.48
CA LEU A 2 -44.12 -6.30 7.64
C LEU A 2 -43.11 -5.17 7.64
N ALA A 3 -43.38 -4.17 8.48
CA ALA A 3 -42.49 -3.07 8.75
C ALA A 3 -41.40 -3.56 9.72
N GLY A 4 -40.18 -3.79 9.20
CA GLY A 4 -39.01 -4.07 10.00
C GLY A 4 -38.33 -2.77 10.41
N GLY A 5 -38.62 -2.33 11.66
CA GLY A 5 -37.92 -1.21 12.29
C GLY A 5 -36.46 -1.53 12.46
N ILE A 6 -35.58 -0.76 11.80
CA ILE A 6 -34.15 -0.82 12.03
C ILE A 6 -33.87 -0.11 13.36
N LEU A 7 -33.53 -0.89 14.36
CA LEU A 7 -33.02 -0.39 15.64
C LEU A 7 -31.72 0.38 15.36
N LEU A 8 -31.77 1.68 15.57
CA LEU A 8 -30.60 2.53 15.69
C LEU A 8 -29.87 2.18 16.99
N LEU A 9 -28.92 1.27 16.95
CA LEU A 9 -28.00 1.08 18.06
C LEU A 9 -27.13 2.36 18.17
N PRO A 10 -27.02 2.97 19.35
CA PRO A 10 -26.13 4.09 19.57
C PRO A 10 -24.69 3.62 19.34
N LEU A 11 -23.89 4.42 18.63
CA LEU A 11 -22.45 4.26 18.54
C LEU A 11 -21.90 4.23 19.98
N VAL A 12 -21.70 3.03 20.51
CA VAL A 12 -20.94 2.83 21.74
C VAL A 12 -19.49 3.18 21.40
N CYS A 13 -19.14 4.40 21.73
CA CYS A 13 -17.76 4.85 21.78
C CYS A 13 -17.08 4.07 22.90
N LEU A 14 -16.61 2.85 22.61
CA LEU A 14 -15.77 2.10 23.53
C LEU A 14 -14.50 2.93 23.74
N LYS A 15 -14.47 3.62 24.88
CA LYS A 15 -13.27 4.27 25.39
C LYS A 15 -12.19 3.21 25.62
N TYR A 16 -11.39 2.96 24.61
CA TYR A 16 -10.11 2.29 24.77
C TYR A 16 -9.12 3.25 25.43
N ASN A 17 -9.36 3.55 26.72
CA ASN A 17 -8.46 4.33 27.57
C ASN A 17 -7.39 3.43 28.20
N LYS A 18 -6.57 2.73 27.38
CA LYS A 18 -5.42 1.97 27.90
C LYS A 18 -4.05 2.48 27.45
N TRP A 19 -4.00 3.59 26.69
CA TRP A 19 -2.78 4.02 26.01
C TRP A 19 -2.26 5.41 26.43
N ASN A 20 -2.63 5.92 27.61
CA ASN A 20 -2.03 7.12 28.19
C ASN A 20 -0.87 6.74 29.14
N LYS A 21 0.20 6.14 28.62
CA LYS A 21 1.49 6.17 29.28
C LYS A 21 2.36 7.22 28.60
N LYS A 22 2.58 8.34 29.27
CA LYS A 22 3.60 9.33 28.92
C LYS A 22 4.91 8.61 28.67
N GLY A 23 5.54 8.83 27.49
CA GLY A 23 6.87 8.35 27.17
C GLY A 23 6.96 7.00 26.44
N VAL A 24 5.90 6.51 25.80
CA VAL A 24 5.99 5.28 25.01
C VAL A 24 6.69 5.61 23.69
N GLU A 25 7.93 5.14 23.57
CA GLU A 25 8.66 4.97 22.32
C GLU A 25 7.78 4.22 21.32
N MET A 26 8.01 4.39 20.02
CA MET A 26 7.13 3.87 18.94
C MET A 26 7.04 2.34 19.03
N PRO A 27 5.98 1.77 19.62
CA PRO A 27 5.81 0.32 19.70
C PRO A 27 5.55 -0.26 18.30
N ASN A 28 5.40 -1.57 18.19
CA ASN A 28 5.14 -2.27 16.94
C ASN A 28 4.01 -1.60 16.16
N THR A 29 4.35 -0.84 15.14
CA THR A 29 3.42 0.03 14.41
C THR A 29 3.21 -0.46 12.99
N VAL A 30 1.96 -0.61 12.58
CA VAL A 30 1.60 -0.87 11.18
C VAL A 30 1.19 0.44 10.50
N VAL A 31 1.76 0.72 9.34
CA VAL A 31 1.39 1.87 8.50
C VAL A 31 0.81 1.37 7.18
N ILE A 32 -0.43 1.74 6.91
CA ILE A 32 -1.15 1.34 5.70
C ILE A 32 -1.67 2.55 4.92
N GLY A 33 -1.98 2.35 3.64
CA GLY A 33 -2.74 3.33 2.87
C GLY A 33 -4.24 3.21 3.17
N ALA A 34 -4.90 4.34 3.40
CA ALA A 34 -6.32 4.37 3.74
C ALA A 34 -7.23 4.74 2.54
N GLN A 35 -6.69 4.76 1.31
CA GLN A 35 -7.41 5.05 0.06
C GLN A 35 -7.04 4.01 -1.00
N TRP A 36 -6.86 4.41 -2.26
CA TRP A 36 -6.49 3.55 -3.39
C TRP A 36 -4.97 3.51 -3.68
N GLY A 37 -4.12 3.63 -2.67
CA GLY A 37 -2.68 3.74 -2.85
C GLY A 37 -2.23 5.16 -3.18
N ASP A 38 -0.91 5.33 -3.33
CA ASP A 38 -0.28 6.63 -3.66
C ASP A 38 -0.57 7.77 -2.65
N GLU A 39 -0.91 7.43 -1.40
CA GLU A 39 -1.19 8.39 -0.34
C GLU A 39 0.05 9.14 0.16
N GLY A 40 1.22 8.88 -0.39
CA GLY A 40 2.49 9.48 0.07
C GLY A 40 3.10 8.76 1.27
N LYS A 41 2.79 7.47 1.43
CA LYS A 41 3.34 6.61 2.51
C LYS A 41 4.86 6.62 2.60
N GLY A 42 5.57 6.65 1.47
CA GLY A 42 7.03 6.62 1.46
C GLY A 42 7.67 7.68 2.36
N LYS A 43 7.22 8.92 2.31
CA LYS A 43 7.68 10.01 3.21
C LYS A 43 7.35 9.71 4.68
N VAL A 44 6.15 9.21 4.95
CA VAL A 44 5.70 8.87 6.30
C VAL A 44 6.54 7.76 6.89
N ILE A 45 6.71 6.66 6.14
CA ILE A 45 7.56 5.53 6.54
C ILE A 45 8.99 5.98 6.81
N ASP A 46 9.56 6.80 5.94
CA ASP A 46 10.90 7.32 6.09
C ASP A 46 11.08 8.16 7.38
N ILE A 47 10.07 8.96 7.75
CA ILE A 47 10.07 9.70 9.02
C ILE A 47 10.00 8.75 10.21
N LEU A 48 9.11 7.75 10.18
CA LEU A 48 8.90 6.82 11.28
C LEU A 48 10.04 5.80 11.41
N ALA A 49 10.65 5.38 10.30
CA ALA A 49 11.77 4.44 10.28
C ALA A 49 13.00 4.92 11.08
N LYS A 50 13.16 6.22 11.26
CA LYS A 50 14.24 6.75 12.13
C LYS A 50 14.17 6.24 13.55
N LYS A 51 12.96 6.03 14.07
CA LYS A 51 12.72 5.59 15.45
C LYS A 51 12.59 4.07 15.59
N SER A 52 12.46 3.33 14.50
CA SER A 52 12.29 1.88 14.52
C SER A 52 13.59 1.13 14.31
N ASP A 53 13.73 -0.05 14.92
CA ASP A 53 14.89 -0.94 14.72
C ASP A 53 14.73 -1.80 13.46
N TYR A 54 13.50 -2.28 13.24
CA TYR A 54 13.14 -3.13 12.10
C TYR A 54 12.09 -2.46 11.22
N ILE A 55 12.23 -2.59 9.90
CA ILE A 55 11.25 -2.12 8.93
C ILE A 55 10.86 -3.29 8.03
N VAL A 56 9.56 -3.63 8.00
CA VAL A 56 9.03 -4.86 7.39
C VAL A 56 8.05 -4.57 6.28
N ARG A 57 8.37 -4.98 5.04
CA ARG A 57 7.39 -5.09 3.95
C ARG A 57 6.67 -6.42 4.09
N PHE A 58 5.36 -6.39 4.20
CA PHE A 58 4.59 -7.59 4.51
C PHE A 58 3.71 -8.09 3.35
N GLN A 59 3.51 -7.32 2.28
CA GLN A 59 2.65 -7.71 1.16
C GLN A 59 2.99 -6.96 -0.15
N GLY A 60 2.35 -7.38 -1.26
CA GLY A 60 2.57 -6.82 -2.59
C GLY A 60 3.80 -7.41 -3.26
N GLY A 61 4.40 -6.67 -4.14
CA GLY A 61 5.60 -7.03 -4.88
C GLY A 61 6.24 -5.79 -5.49
N ASN A 62 6.97 -5.94 -6.58
CA ASN A 62 7.61 -4.84 -7.29
C ASN A 62 6.64 -3.94 -8.08
N ASN A 63 5.31 -4.15 -7.95
CA ASN A 63 4.27 -3.25 -8.46
C ASN A 63 4.08 -2.00 -7.58
N ALA A 64 4.58 -1.98 -6.36
CA ALA A 64 4.61 -0.79 -5.52
C ALA A 64 5.80 0.09 -5.87
N GLY A 65 5.70 1.40 -5.61
CA GLY A 65 6.80 2.34 -5.75
C GLY A 65 6.75 3.36 -4.59
N HIS A 66 7.67 3.20 -3.63
CA HIS A 66 7.79 4.14 -2.51
C HIS A 66 8.86 5.18 -2.84
N THR A 67 8.43 6.40 -3.12
CA THR A 67 9.35 7.51 -3.35
C THR A 67 9.75 8.13 -2.01
N VAL A 68 11.05 8.18 -1.77
CA VAL A 68 11.67 8.81 -0.59
C VAL A 68 12.70 9.81 -1.06
N VAL A 69 12.72 11.00 -0.46
CA VAL A 69 13.72 12.04 -0.75
C VAL A 69 14.65 12.17 0.44
N VAL A 70 15.94 11.89 0.23
CA VAL A 70 17.00 11.99 1.24
C VAL A 70 18.08 12.93 0.73
N LYS A 71 18.36 14.04 1.43
CA LYS A 71 19.37 15.04 1.02
C LYS A 71 19.22 15.43 -0.45
N ASP A 72 18.01 15.79 -0.88
CA ASP A 72 17.64 16.19 -2.24
C ASP A 72 17.77 15.10 -3.32
N LYS A 73 18.24 13.89 -2.98
CA LYS A 73 18.21 12.71 -3.83
C LYS A 73 16.89 11.96 -3.71
N LYS A 74 16.31 11.60 -4.86
CA LYS A 74 15.05 10.84 -4.95
C LYS A 74 15.36 9.35 -5.13
N PHE A 75 14.88 8.54 -4.18
CA PHE A 75 14.91 7.07 -4.25
C PHE A 75 13.52 6.53 -4.53
N ILE A 76 13.41 5.56 -5.43
CA ILE A 76 12.16 4.85 -5.70
C ILE A 76 12.39 3.38 -5.36
N LEU A 77 11.82 2.94 -4.23
CA LEU A 77 11.95 1.57 -3.72
C LEU A 77 10.71 0.75 -4.09
N HIS A 78 10.93 -0.46 -4.56
CA HIS A 78 9.86 -1.35 -5.03
C HIS A 78 9.63 -2.56 -4.11
N LEU A 79 10.69 -3.26 -3.73
CA LEU A 79 10.66 -4.45 -2.88
C LEU A 79 11.30 -4.20 -1.52
N ILE A 80 12.41 -3.46 -1.50
CA ILE A 80 13.18 -3.22 -0.30
C ILE A 80 12.46 -2.19 0.59
N PRO A 81 12.31 -2.45 1.91
CA PRO A 81 11.72 -1.47 2.82
C PRO A 81 12.48 -0.15 2.86
N SER A 82 11.74 0.96 3.02
CA SER A 82 12.31 2.32 2.99
C SER A 82 13.36 2.57 4.08
N GLY A 83 13.35 1.76 5.14
CA GLY A 83 14.34 1.80 6.22
C GLY A 83 15.79 1.56 5.79
N ILE A 84 16.02 0.95 4.63
CA ILE A 84 17.36 0.67 4.08
C ILE A 84 18.19 1.95 3.90
N LEU A 85 17.54 3.10 3.76
CA LEU A 85 18.16 4.41 3.63
C LEU A 85 18.68 4.97 4.96
N HIS A 86 18.45 4.27 6.07
CA HIS A 86 18.90 4.67 7.41
C HIS A 86 19.93 3.69 7.95
N LYS A 87 21.07 4.20 8.45
CA LYS A 87 22.11 3.38 9.07
C LYS A 87 21.58 2.67 10.32
N GLY A 88 22.00 1.42 10.53
CA GLY A 88 21.69 0.64 11.73
C GLY A 88 20.28 0.02 11.77
N LYS A 89 19.48 0.16 10.70
CA LYS A 89 18.17 -0.46 10.59
C LYS A 89 18.24 -1.83 9.91
N ILE A 90 17.34 -2.72 10.31
CA ILE A 90 17.18 -4.04 9.70
C ILE A 90 15.89 -4.04 8.89
N CYS A 91 16.02 -4.25 7.59
CA CYS A 91 14.92 -4.31 6.64
C CYS A 91 14.53 -5.76 6.37
N ILE A 92 13.25 -6.06 6.40
CA ILE A 92 12.71 -7.40 6.18
C ILE A 92 11.72 -7.38 5.03
N ILE A 93 11.91 -8.29 4.07
CA ILE A 93 10.91 -8.64 3.08
C ILE A 93 10.19 -9.89 3.58
N GLY A 94 8.96 -9.73 4.07
CA GLY A 94 8.16 -10.79 4.70
C GLY A 94 7.59 -11.79 3.70
N ASN A 95 7.08 -12.90 4.22
CA ASN A 95 6.52 -14.02 3.45
C ASN A 95 5.27 -13.65 2.62
N GLY A 96 4.61 -12.55 2.96
CA GLY A 96 3.46 -12.09 2.18
C GLY A 96 3.84 -11.34 0.90
N VAL A 97 5.11 -10.97 0.71
CA VAL A 97 5.60 -10.34 -0.52
C VAL A 97 5.85 -11.40 -1.59
N VAL A 98 5.50 -11.08 -2.85
CA VAL A 98 5.92 -11.88 -4.01
C VAL A 98 7.13 -11.22 -4.65
N ILE A 99 8.21 -11.99 -4.84
CA ILE A 99 9.54 -11.48 -5.16
C ILE A 99 9.91 -11.79 -6.60
N ASP A 100 10.16 -10.76 -7.37
CA ASP A 100 10.87 -10.87 -8.65
C ASP A 100 12.38 -10.81 -8.37
N PRO A 101 13.12 -11.94 -8.50
CA PRO A 101 14.54 -11.97 -8.13
C PRO A 101 15.38 -10.97 -8.91
N LYS A 102 15.11 -10.82 -10.21
CA LYS A 102 15.82 -9.85 -11.05
C LYS A 102 15.58 -8.43 -10.56
N ALA A 103 14.31 -8.05 -10.34
CA ALA A 103 13.96 -6.72 -9.87
C ALA A 103 14.58 -6.40 -8.50
N LEU A 104 14.65 -7.39 -7.60
CA LEU A 104 15.29 -7.24 -6.29
C LEU A 104 16.79 -6.99 -6.41
N LEU A 105 17.48 -7.76 -7.24
CA LEU A 105 18.92 -7.62 -7.45
C LEU A 105 19.26 -6.30 -8.15
N ASP A 106 18.48 -5.90 -9.16
CA ASP A 106 18.60 -4.60 -9.83
C ASP A 106 18.42 -3.44 -8.80
N GLU A 107 17.46 -3.56 -7.87
CA GLU A 107 17.22 -2.56 -6.80
C GLU A 107 18.40 -2.51 -5.81
N ILE A 108 18.95 -3.67 -5.41
CA ILE A 108 20.15 -3.76 -4.56
C ILE A 108 21.35 -3.08 -5.25
N ASP A 109 21.56 -3.34 -6.54
CA ASP A 109 22.69 -2.77 -7.27
C ASP A 109 22.55 -1.26 -7.47
N ASN A 110 21.33 -0.76 -7.68
CA ASN A 110 21.06 0.67 -7.72
C ASN A 110 21.35 1.35 -6.38
N LEU A 111 20.95 0.74 -5.26
CA LEU A 111 21.27 1.25 -3.92
C LEU A 111 22.79 1.28 -3.67
N LYS A 112 23.52 0.25 -4.10
CA LYS A 112 24.99 0.20 -3.99
C LYS A 112 25.66 1.32 -4.78
N LYS A 113 25.20 1.62 -6.02
CA LYS A 113 25.71 2.74 -6.82
C LYS A 113 25.55 4.10 -6.12
N GLU A 114 24.50 4.23 -5.30
CA GLU A 114 24.24 5.42 -4.47
C GLU A 114 24.98 5.39 -3.11
N GLY A 115 25.91 4.44 -2.92
CA GLY A 115 26.71 4.30 -1.69
C GLY A 115 25.98 3.66 -0.52
N ILE A 116 24.82 3.03 -0.75
CA ILE A 116 24.06 2.34 0.29
C ILE A 116 24.46 0.87 0.31
N VAL A 117 25.07 0.44 1.42
CA VAL A 117 25.48 -0.96 1.59
C VAL A 117 24.25 -1.82 1.87
N VAL A 118 24.04 -2.87 1.06
CA VAL A 118 22.98 -3.87 1.25
C VAL A 118 23.64 -5.24 1.43
N ASN A 119 23.39 -5.87 2.59
CA ASN A 119 23.93 -7.19 2.92
C ASN A 119 23.06 -7.88 4.00
N LYS A 120 23.45 -9.12 4.42
CA LYS A 120 22.73 -9.93 5.42
C LYS A 120 22.56 -9.27 6.80
N LYS A 121 23.27 -8.18 7.10
CA LYS A 121 23.15 -7.46 8.39
C LYS A 121 22.00 -6.45 8.37
N ASN A 122 21.57 -6.01 7.20
CA ASN A 122 20.55 -4.96 7.06
C ASN A 122 19.41 -5.27 6.08
N LEU A 123 19.48 -6.40 5.34
CA LEU A 123 18.36 -6.88 4.51
C LEU A 123 18.19 -8.39 4.72
N ILE A 124 16.97 -8.80 5.08
CA ILE A 124 16.58 -10.20 5.26
C ILE A 124 15.33 -10.47 4.42
N ILE A 125 15.32 -11.59 3.73
CA ILE A 125 14.22 -12.07 2.88
C ILE A 125 13.64 -13.32 3.52
N ASP A 126 12.31 -13.34 3.71
CA ASP A 126 11.67 -14.53 4.27
C ASP A 126 11.76 -15.74 3.34
N GLU A 127 12.18 -16.84 3.89
CA GLU A 127 12.32 -18.12 3.19
C GLU A 127 11.00 -18.64 2.57
N ARG A 128 9.83 -18.17 3.08
CA ARG A 128 8.49 -18.56 2.64
C ARG A 128 7.91 -17.63 1.58
N ALA A 129 8.58 -16.51 1.24
CA ALA A 129 8.13 -15.60 0.20
C ALA A 129 8.09 -16.30 -1.16
N HIS A 130 7.07 -15.98 -1.98
CA HIS A 130 6.89 -16.63 -3.29
C HIS A 130 7.68 -15.89 -4.38
N VAL A 131 8.14 -16.66 -5.36
CA VAL A 131 8.99 -16.19 -6.45
C VAL A 131 8.16 -15.92 -7.71
N ILE A 132 8.36 -14.76 -8.31
CA ILE A 132 7.78 -14.40 -9.60
C ILE A 132 8.71 -14.94 -10.70
N PHE A 133 8.13 -15.69 -11.65
CA PHE A 133 8.82 -16.22 -12.82
C PHE A 133 8.37 -15.50 -14.11
N PRO A 134 9.11 -15.65 -15.23
CA PRO A 134 8.73 -15.07 -16.52
C PRO A 134 7.33 -15.47 -16.97
N TYR A 135 6.92 -16.70 -16.70
CA TYR A 135 5.59 -17.18 -17.05
C TYR A 135 4.46 -16.46 -16.30
N HIS A 136 4.71 -15.94 -15.08
CA HIS A 136 3.74 -15.10 -14.38
C HIS A 136 3.55 -13.76 -15.09
N LYS A 137 4.65 -13.13 -15.55
CA LYS A 137 4.60 -11.82 -16.24
C LYS A 137 3.88 -11.91 -17.57
N ILE A 138 4.18 -12.95 -18.36
CA ILE A 138 3.51 -13.18 -19.64
C ILE A 138 2.03 -13.52 -19.44
N LEU A 139 1.70 -14.36 -18.44
CA LEU A 139 0.31 -14.70 -18.13
C LEU A 139 -0.49 -13.46 -17.69
N ASP A 140 0.11 -12.55 -16.91
CA ASP A 140 -0.51 -11.27 -16.52
C ASP A 140 -0.82 -10.41 -17.75
N SER A 141 0.12 -10.30 -18.69
CA SER A 141 -0.07 -9.55 -19.94
C SER A 141 -1.15 -10.15 -20.83
N LEU A 142 -1.09 -11.48 -21.08
CA LEU A 142 -2.05 -12.16 -21.93
C LEU A 142 -3.48 -12.13 -21.36
N LYS A 143 -3.63 -12.33 -20.05
CA LYS A 143 -4.93 -12.20 -19.38
C LYS A 143 -5.50 -10.79 -19.50
N GLU A 144 -4.67 -9.77 -19.37
CA GLU A 144 -5.11 -8.38 -19.44
C GLU A 144 -5.48 -8.00 -20.89
N GLU A 145 -4.74 -8.48 -21.88
CA GLU A 145 -5.01 -8.25 -23.30
C GLU A 145 -6.33 -8.92 -23.73
N ASN A 146 -6.59 -10.15 -23.28
CA ASN A 146 -7.82 -10.88 -23.63
C ASN A 146 -9.09 -10.31 -22.97
N LYS A 147 -8.97 -9.48 -21.91
CA LYS A 147 -10.12 -8.85 -21.25
C LYS A 147 -10.75 -7.70 -22.05
N GLY A 148 -10.10 -7.18 -23.09
CA GLY A 148 -10.66 -6.10 -23.92
C GLY A 148 -11.11 -4.90 -23.08
N ALA A 149 -12.41 -4.57 -23.12
CA ALA A 149 -13.00 -3.45 -22.38
C ALA A 149 -13.09 -3.68 -20.86
N THR A 150 -12.94 -4.92 -20.36
CA THR A 150 -13.04 -5.26 -18.94
C THR A 150 -11.67 -5.33 -18.26
N LYS A 151 -10.66 -4.66 -18.82
CA LYS A 151 -9.30 -4.57 -18.23
C LYS A 151 -9.33 -4.02 -16.82
N ILE A 152 -8.46 -4.57 -15.98
CA ILE A 152 -8.25 -4.10 -14.59
C ILE A 152 -7.22 -2.95 -14.56
N GLY A 153 -6.33 -2.90 -15.55
CA GLY A 153 -5.21 -1.96 -15.60
C GLY A 153 -4.01 -2.43 -14.81
N THR A 154 -3.67 -3.73 -14.89
CA THR A 154 -2.55 -4.33 -14.15
C THR A 154 -1.20 -3.70 -14.54
N THR A 155 -0.19 -3.90 -13.69
CA THR A 155 1.18 -3.45 -13.95
C THR A 155 1.96 -4.40 -14.86
N LYS A 156 1.38 -5.52 -15.28
CA LYS A 156 1.99 -6.58 -16.09
C LYS A 156 3.29 -7.15 -15.48
N ARG A 157 3.41 -7.10 -14.14
CA ARG A 157 4.58 -7.59 -13.40
C ARG A 157 4.44 -9.00 -12.85
N GLY A 158 3.34 -9.68 -13.17
CA GLY A 158 3.08 -11.07 -12.76
C GLY A 158 2.66 -11.24 -11.31
N ILE A 159 2.26 -10.16 -10.64
CA ILE A 159 1.88 -10.16 -9.22
C ILE A 159 0.67 -11.06 -9.00
N GLY A 160 -0.44 -10.80 -9.72
CA GLY A 160 -1.67 -11.58 -9.63
C GLY A 160 -1.46 -13.07 -9.89
N PRO A 161 -0.86 -13.47 -11.02
CA PRO A 161 -0.56 -14.87 -11.30
C PRO A 161 0.31 -15.56 -10.25
N CYS A 162 1.28 -14.86 -9.63
CA CYS A 162 2.09 -15.43 -8.56
C CYS A 162 1.28 -15.66 -7.28
N TYR A 163 0.39 -14.74 -6.89
CA TYR A 163 -0.55 -14.96 -5.78
C TYR A 163 -1.57 -16.07 -6.10
N THR A 164 -1.99 -16.22 -7.36
CA THR A 164 -2.83 -17.34 -7.79
C THR A 164 -2.11 -18.66 -7.55
N ASP A 165 -0.85 -18.80 -7.95
CA ASP A 165 -0.06 -20.00 -7.72
C ASP A 165 0.16 -20.27 -6.22
N LYS A 166 0.35 -19.23 -5.41
CA LYS A 166 0.41 -19.35 -3.95
C LYS A 166 -0.89 -19.94 -3.39
N ALA A 167 -2.04 -19.43 -3.78
CA ALA A 167 -3.35 -19.92 -3.33
C ALA A 167 -3.66 -21.31 -3.86
N ALA A 168 -3.25 -21.62 -5.09
CA ALA A 168 -3.34 -22.96 -5.71
C ALA A 168 -2.33 -23.98 -5.13
N ARG A 169 -1.41 -23.55 -4.29
CA ARG A 169 -0.39 -24.37 -3.62
C ARG A 169 0.63 -25.02 -4.56
N CYS A 170 0.82 -24.43 -5.75
CA CYS A 170 1.84 -24.82 -6.72
C CYS A 170 3.00 -23.80 -6.82
N GLY A 171 2.93 -22.69 -6.08
CA GLY A 171 3.95 -21.66 -6.08
C GLY A 171 5.32 -22.16 -5.60
N ILE A 172 6.39 -21.59 -6.16
CA ILE A 172 7.77 -21.84 -5.73
C ILE A 172 8.16 -20.72 -4.77
N ARG A 173 8.64 -21.09 -3.58
CA ARG A 173 9.08 -20.15 -2.54
C ARG A 173 10.59 -19.93 -2.59
N ILE A 174 11.08 -18.96 -1.86
CA ILE A 174 12.53 -18.69 -1.74
C ILE A 174 13.28 -19.92 -1.19
N CYS A 175 12.75 -20.60 -0.15
CA CYS A 175 13.35 -21.84 0.38
C CYS A 175 13.46 -22.94 -0.69
N ASP A 176 12.48 -23.04 -1.59
CA ASP A 176 12.52 -24.01 -2.68
C ASP A 176 13.54 -23.61 -3.76
N LEU A 177 13.61 -22.30 -4.07
CA LEU A 177 14.52 -21.76 -5.08
C LEU A 177 16.00 -21.95 -4.73
N ILE A 178 16.36 -21.79 -3.45
CA ILE A 178 17.76 -21.89 -2.98
C ILE A 178 18.26 -23.33 -2.79
N GLU A 179 17.37 -24.33 -2.93
CA GLU A 179 17.71 -25.76 -2.87
C GLU A 179 17.61 -26.38 -4.26
N PRO A 180 18.75 -26.65 -4.94
CA PRO A 180 18.78 -26.96 -6.37
C PRO A 180 17.93 -28.17 -6.79
N SER A 181 17.89 -29.24 -5.98
CA SER A 181 17.08 -30.44 -6.29
C SER A 181 15.59 -30.15 -6.23
N ILE A 182 15.14 -29.44 -5.19
CA ILE A 182 13.75 -29.07 -4.98
C ILE A 182 13.32 -28.07 -6.09
N PHE A 183 14.15 -27.07 -6.39
CA PHE A 183 13.87 -26.11 -7.44
C PHE A 183 13.68 -26.74 -8.80
N LYS A 184 14.59 -27.67 -9.20
CA LYS A 184 14.51 -28.41 -10.48
C LYS A 184 13.16 -29.14 -10.61
N ALA A 185 12.80 -29.92 -9.61
CA ALA A 185 11.58 -30.73 -9.62
C ALA A 185 10.31 -29.88 -9.69
N LYS A 186 10.22 -28.82 -8.86
CA LYS A 186 9.07 -27.93 -8.85
C LYS A 186 8.96 -27.11 -10.12
N LEU A 187 10.07 -26.62 -10.67
CA LEU A 187 10.09 -25.86 -11.92
C LEU A 187 9.61 -26.73 -13.09
N GLU A 188 10.09 -27.95 -13.19
CA GLU A 188 9.69 -28.90 -14.24
C GLU A 188 8.18 -29.18 -14.21
N ALA A 189 7.65 -29.51 -13.03
CA ALA A 189 6.22 -29.75 -12.84
C ALA A 189 5.37 -28.52 -13.24
N ASN A 190 5.75 -27.33 -12.74
CA ASN A 190 5.03 -26.11 -13.05
C ASN A 190 5.09 -25.75 -14.54
N LEU A 191 6.25 -25.88 -15.17
CA LEU A 191 6.37 -25.54 -16.60
C LEU A 191 5.61 -26.52 -17.50
N LYS A 192 5.55 -27.79 -17.15
CA LYS A 192 4.75 -28.78 -17.88
C LYS A 192 3.27 -28.34 -17.95
N GLU A 193 2.70 -27.94 -16.81
CA GLU A 193 1.32 -27.46 -16.73
C GLU A 193 1.15 -26.08 -17.40
N LYS A 194 1.97 -25.10 -17.06
CA LYS A 194 1.88 -23.73 -17.58
C LYS A 194 2.06 -23.70 -19.10
N ASN A 195 3.04 -24.43 -19.66
CA ASN A 195 3.25 -24.46 -21.11
C ASN A 195 2.07 -25.10 -21.86
N LYS A 196 1.37 -26.07 -21.25
CA LYS A 196 0.12 -26.62 -21.81
C LYS A 196 -0.96 -25.53 -21.92
N VAL A 197 -1.13 -24.73 -20.85
CA VAL A 197 -2.09 -23.61 -20.84
C VAL A 197 -1.69 -22.54 -21.86
N PHE A 198 -0.42 -22.14 -21.90
CA PHE A 198 0.07 -21.15 -22.85
C PHE A 198 -0.19 -21.54 -24.31
N LYS A 199 0.14 -22.78 -24.67
CA LYS A 199 -0.07 -23.29 -26.04
C LYS A 199 -1.55 -23.38 -26.39
N LYS A 200 -2.37 -23.99 -25.51
CA LYS A 200 -3.78 -24.29 -25.82
C LYS A 200 -4.70 -23.07 -25.74
N THR A 201 -4.46 -22.18 -24.76
CA THR A 201 -5.37 -21.07 -24.47
C THR A 201 -4.94 -19.75 -25.10
N TYR A 202 -3.62 -19.53 -25.19
CA TYR A 202 -3.07 -18.25 -25.59
C TYR A 202 -2.27 -18.28 -26.90
N ASN A 203 -2.16 -19.42 -27.54
CA ASN A 203 -1.31 -19.63 -28.74
C ASN A 203 0.12 -19.09 -28.56
N PHE A 204 0.65 -19.25 -27.34
CA PHE A 204 2.00 -18.80 -26.98
C PHE A 204 2.92 -20.00 -26.86
N LYS A 205 4.14 -19.91 -27.43
CA LYS A 205 5.08 -21.03 -27.53
C LYS A 205 5.48 -21.69 -26.19
N GLY A 206 5.31 -20.96 -25.07
CA GLY A 206 5.72 -21.39 -23.73
C GLY A 206 7.17 -21.02 -23.42
N PHE A 207 7.71 -21.63 -22.37
CA PHE A 207 9.04 -21.32 -21.82
C PHE A 207 9.95 -22.55 -21.84
N SER A 208 11.26 -22.30 -22.06
CA SER A 208 12.31 -23.30 -21.92
C SER A 208 12.61 -23.55 -20.45
N TYR A 209 12.62 -24.81 -20.05
CA TYR A 209 13.01 -25.23 -18.70
C TYR A 209 14.47 -24.85 -18.42
N GLN A 210 15.37 -25.13 -19.38
CA GLN A 210 16.79 -24.90 -19.21
C GLN A 210 17.14 -23.41 -19.03
N ASP A 211 16.46 -22.54 -19.78
CA ASP A 211 16.71 -21.10 -19.69
C ASP A 211 16.31 -20.55 -18.33
N ILE A 212 15.10 -20.90 -17.84
CA ILE A 212 14.64 -20.47 -16.52
C ILE A 212 15.52 -21.10 -15.43
N LEU A 213 15.83 -22.38 -15.53
CA LEU A 213 16.69 -23.05 -14.55
C LEU A 213 18.06 -22.37 -14.44
N LYS A 214 18.70 -22.09 -15.58
CA LYS A 214 20.01 -21.42 -15.64
C LYS A 214 19.97 -20.02 -15.03
N GLU A 215 18.97 -19.23 -15.41
CA GLU A 215 18.83 -17.83 -14.95
C GLU A 215 18.52 -17.78 -13.45
N TYR A 216 17.50 -18.50 -13.00
CA TYR A 216 17.03 -18.47 -11.61
C TYR A 216 18.01 -19.14 -10.63
N SER A 217 18.80 -20.11 -11.09
CA SER A 217 19.90 -20.65 -10.28
C SER A 217 21.00 -19.62 -10.00
N LYS A 218 21.25 -18.68 -10.90
CA LYS A 218 22.17 -17.55 -10.65
C LYS A 218 21.59 -16.61 -9.61
N TYR A 219 20.30 -16.26 -9.73
CA TYR A 219 19.62 -15.42 -8.74
C TYR A 219 19.58 -16.08 -7.35
N ALA A 220 19.31 -17.39 -7.29
CA ALA A 220 19.32 -18.16 -6.06
C ALA A 220 20.65 -18.01 -5.30
N LYS A 221 21.79 -18.16 -5.99
CA LYS A 221 23.12 -17.99 -5.38
C LYS A 221 23.35 -16.60 -4.78
N GLN A 222 22.84 -15.54 -5.45
CA GLN A 222 23.00 -14.14 -4.99
C GLN A 222 22.06 -13.83 -3.82
N ILE A 223 20.85 -14.39 -3.82
CA ILE A 223 19.83 -14.14 -2.79
C ILE A 223 20.07 -14.99 -1.53
N LYS A 224 20.60 -16.21 -1.67
CA LYS A 224 20.79 -17.18 -0.56
C LYS A 224 21.43 -16.57 0.71
N PRO A 225 22.44 -15.69 0.64
CA PRO A 225 23.03 -15.07 1.83
C PRO A 225 22.07 -14.12 2.59
N LEU A 226 20.98 -13.66 1.95
CA LEU A 226 20.02 -12.74 2.52
C LEU A 226 18.78 -13.46 3.11
N VAL A 227 18.69 -14.79 2.94
CA VAL A 227 17.50 -15.55 3.33
C VAL A 227 17.52 -15.88 4.81
N GLY A 228 16.35 -15.76 5.45
CA GLY A 228 16.16 -16.09 6.85
C GLY A 228 14.70 -16.35 7.21
N ASN A 229 14.48 -16.87 8.43
CA ASN A 229 13.15 -17.10 8.98
C ASN A 229 12.66 -15.82 9.68
N CYS A 230 11.93 -14.97 8.94
CA CYS A 230 11.54 -13.67 9.43
C CYS A 230 10.57 -13.74 10.62
N SER A 231 9.70 -14.74 10.70
CA SER A 231 8.78 -14.89 11.83
C SER A 231 9.54 -15.12 13.15
N ILE A 232 10.58 -15.96 13.14
CA ILE A 232 11.44 -16.18 14.32
C ILE A 232 12.19 -14.89 14.68
N ILE A 233 12.78 -14.23 13.68
CA ILE A 233 13.56 -12.98 13.88
C ILE A 233 12.68 -11.90 14.49
N LEU A 234 11.47 -11.68 13.95
CA LEU A 234 10.56 -10.64 14.41
C LEU A 234 10.00 -10.94 15.80
N ASN A 235 9.57 -12.18 16.08
CA ASN A 235 9.08 -12.53 17.41
C ASN A 235 10.19 -12.42 18.48
N LYS A 236 11.44 -12.77 18.15
CA LYS A 236 12.59 -12.52 19.02
C LYS A 236 12.86 -11.02 19.23
N ALA A 237 12.72 -10.20 18.19
CA ALA A 237 12.84 -8.75 18.28
C ALA A 237 11.77 -8.16 19.22
N ILE A 238 10.52 -8.61 19.11
CA ILE A 238 9.41 -8.21 19.99
C ILE A 238 9.70 -8.59 21.44
N THR A 239 10.13 -9.82 21.71
CA THR A 239 10.51 -10.27 23.05
C THR A 239 11.64 -9.40 23.63
N ASN A 240 12.56 -8.96 22.79
CA ASN A 240 13.66 -8.06 23.16
C ASN A 240 13.26 -6.58 23.14
N LYS A 241 11.97 -6.26 23.11
CA LYS A 241 11.43 -4.88 23.14
C LYS A 241 12.01 -3.98 22.07
N LYS A 242 12.23 -4.53 20.85
CA LYS A 242 12.66 -3.75 19.69
C LYS A 242 11.47 -3.16 18.97
N ASP A 243 11.62 -1.95 18.44
CA ASP A 243 10.60 -1.23 17.69
C ASP A 243 10.51 -1.73 16.25
N ILE A 244 9.32 -2.15 15.84
CA ILE A 244 9.08 -2.69 14.49
C ILE A 244 8.08 -1.82 13.76
N LEU A 245 8.45 -1.36 12.57
CA LEU A 245 7.59 -0.64 11.64
C LEU A 245 7.18 -1.56 10.49
N PHE A 246 5.90 -1.88 10.40
CA PHE A 246 5.34 -2.63 9.27
C PHE A 246 4.90 -1.66 8.18
N GLU A 247 5.55 -1.74 7.04
CA GLU A 247 5.37 -0.88 5.87
C GLU A 247 4.40 -1.52 4.88
N GLY A 248 3.17 -1.02 4.80
CA GLY A 248 2.17 -1.45 3.82
C GLY A 248 2.42 -0.84 2.44
N ALA A 249 2.14 -1.62 1.41
CA ALA A 249 2.04 -1.15 0.03
C ALA A 249 0.58 -0.98 -0.38
N GLN A 250 0.32 -0.30 -1.50
CA GLN A 250 -1.02 0.01 -1.99
C GLN A 250 -1.88 0.74 -0.93
N GLY A 251 -3.17 0.45 -0.87
CA GLY A 251 -4.11 1.03 0.10
C GLY A 251 -5.31 0.13 0.33
N THR A 252 -6.09 0.40 1.36
CA THR A 252 -7.24 -0.40 1.80
C THR A 252 -8.24 -0.67 0.68
N LEU A 253 -8.50 0.31 -0.20
CA LEU A 253 -9.45 0.14 -1.30
C LEU A 253 -8.90 -0.69 -2.47
N LEU A 254 -7.62 -1.10 -2.40
CA LEU A 254 -6.98 -2.06 -3.30
C LEU A 254 -6.80 -3.45 -2.66
N ASP A 255 -7.23 -3.65 -1.42
CA ASP A 255 -7.21 -4.94 -0.73
C ASP A 255 -8.08 -5.97 -1.47
N VAL A 256 -7.60 -7.22 -1.56
CA VAL A 256 -8.30 -8.28 -2.30
C VAL A 256 -9.67 -8.63 -1.72
N ASP A 257 -9.83 -8.48 -0.40
CA ASP A 257 -11.06 -8.82 0.32
C ASP A 257 -11.96 -7.61 0.56
N PHE A 258 -11.38 -6.47 0.94
CA PHE A 258 -12.11 -5.27 1.38
C PHE A 258 -12.06 -4.09 0.41
N GLY A 259 -11.36 -4.23 -0.70
CA GLY A 259 -11.25 -3.20 -1.73
C GLY A 259 -12.40 -3.19 -2.72
N THR A 260 -12.23 -2.38 -3.77
CA THR A 260 -13.22 -2.23 -4.87
C THR A 260 -13.08 -3.35 -5.90
N TYR A 261 -13.30 -4.59 -5.46
CA TYR A 261 -13.19 -5.79 -6.31
C TYR A 261 -14.09 -5.67 -7.56
N PRO A 262 -13.63 -6.03 -8.78
CA PRO A 262 -12.35 -6.70 -9.09
C PRO A 262 -11.17 -5.75 -9.32
N PHE A 263 -11.32 -4.45 -9.17
CA PHE A 263 -10.28 -3.44 -9.40
C PHE A 263 -9.39 -3.26 -8.16
N VAL A 264 -8.68 -4.32 -7.80
CA VAL A 264 -7.85 -4.46 -6.59
C VAL A 264 -6.49 -5.09 -6.92
N THR A 265 -5.58 -5.09 -5.95
CA THR A 265 -4.39 -5.95 -6.00
C THR A 265 -4.74 -7.36 -5.51
N SER A 266 -3.92 -8.36 -5.86
CA SER A 266 -4.12 -9.74 -5.40
C SER A 266 -3.54 -9.99 -4.00
N SER A 267 -3.16 -8.94 -3.29
CA SER A 267 -2.58 -9.03 -1.95
C SER A 267 -3.49 -8.42 -0.89
N SER A 268 -3.33 -8.86 0.36
CA SER A 268 -4.00 -8.26 1.50
C SER A 268 -3.24 -6.99 1.92
N SER A 269 -3.77 -5.82 1.51
CA SER A 269 -3.19 -4.50 1.81
C SER A 269 -3.78 -3.84 3.05
N SER A 270 -4.73 -4.51 3.71
CA SER A 270 -5.24 -4.18 5.03
C SER A 270 -4.28 -4.61 6.14
N VAL A 271 -4.56 -4.23 7.38
CA VAL A 271 -3.77 -4.58 8.57
C VAL A 271 -3.61 -6.10 8.74
N GLY A 272 -4.63 -6.89 8.36
CA GLY A 272 -4.59 -8.36 8.39
C GLY A 272 -3.41 -8.95 7.62
N GLY A 273 -3.02 -8.28 6.50
CA GLY A 273 -1.85 -8.66 5.72
C GLY A 273 -0.52 -8.56 6.48
N ALA A 274 -0.41 -7.68 7.48
CA ALA A 274 0.80 -7.57 8.29
C ALA A 274 1.02 -8.83 9.14
N PHE A 275 -0.05 -9.41 9.70
CA PHE A 275 0.04 -10.60 10.53
C PHE A 275 0.43 -11.84 9.72
N THR A 276 -0.29 -12.08 8.64
CA THR A 276 -0.05 -13.24 7.78
C THR A 276 1.21 -13.10 6.93
N GLY A 277 1.55 -11.86 6.55
CA GLY A 277 2.69 -11.57 5.66
C GLY A 277 4.03 -11.38 6.35
N ALA A 278 4.05 -11.30 7.70
CA ALA A 278 5.29 -11.21 8.49
C ALA A 278 5.41 -12.32 9.54
N GLY A 279 4.35 -13.11 9.76
CA GLY A 279 4.35 -14.17 10.77
C GLY A 279 4.41 -13.65 12.20
N VAL A 280 3.70 -12.57 12.49
CA VAL A 280 3.60 -11.94 13.81
C VAL A 280 2.14 -11.99 14.27
N GLY A 281 1.91 -12.36 15.53
CA GLY A 281 0.56 -12.42 16.10
C GLY A 281 -0.07 -11.02 16.22
N PRO A 282 -1.41 -10.89 16.05
CA PRO A 282 -2.10 -9.60 16.10
C PRO A 282 -1.95 -8.87 17.43
N THR A 283 -1.84 -9.60 18.55
CA THR A 283 -1.65 -9.06 19.89
C THR A 283 -0.29 -8.38 20.11
N ASN A 284 0.64 -8.57 19.17
CA ASN A 284 1.96 -7.95 19.18
C ASN A 284 2.01 -6.63 18.39
N ILE A 285 0.88 -6.16 17.87
CA ILE A 285 0.76 -4.86 17.21
C ILE A 285 0.12 -3.88 18.18
N ASP A 286 0.82 -2.81 18.45
CA ASP A 286 0.40 -1.81 19.43
C ASP A 286 -0.34 -0.64 18.77
N ARG A 287 -0.04 -0.35 17.51
CA ARG A 287 -0.60 0.81 16.81
C ARG A 287 -0.81 0.55 15.32
N VAL A 288 -1.95 1.02 14.80
CA VAL A 288 -2.24 1.01 13.37
C VAL A 288 -2.50 2.43 12.89
N ILE A 289 -1.69 2.89 11.94
CA ILE A 289 -1.75 4.25 11.37
C ILE A 289 -2.18 4.18 9.91
N GLY A 290 -3.24 4.91 9.58
CA GLY A 290 -3.69 5.09 8.20
C GLY A 290 -3.05 6.33 7.57
N VAL A 291 -2.47 6.21 6.38
CA VAL A 291 -2.05 7.38 5.59
C VAL A 291 -3.14 7.69 4.59
N ILE A 292 -3.60 8.94 4.57
CA ILE A 292 -4.68 9.43 3.73
C ILE A 292 -4.30 10.76 3.11
N LYS A 293 -4.63 11.00 1.84
CA LYS A 293 -4.47 12.33 1.24
C LYS A 293 -5.58 13.27 1.67
N ALA A 294 -5.31 14.54 1.69
CA ALA A 294 -6.32 15.59 1.86
C ALA A 294 -7.38 15.62 0.74
N TYR A 295 -7.20 14.85 -0.31
CA TYR A 295 -8.11 14.58 -1.42
C TYR A 295 -8.00 13.12 -1.84
N THR A 296 -8.64 12.70 -2.90
CA THR A 296 -8.62 11.30 -3.32
C THR A 296 -7.95 11.13 -4.67
N THR A 297 -7.16 10.07 -4.85
CA THR A 297 -6.58 9.74 -6.15
C THR A 297 -6.72 8.25 -6.44
N ARG A 298 -6.79 7.90 -7.73
CA ARG A 298 -6.79 6.53 -8.20
C ARG A 298 -6.02 6.37 -9.50
N VAL A 299 -5.20 5.33 -9.58
CA VAL A 299 -4.59 4.85 -10.83
C VAL A 299 -5.36 3.63 -11.34
N GLY A 300 -5.40 3.45 -12.65
CA GLY A 300 -6.09 2.32 -13.28
C GLY A 300 -7.60 2.47 -13.31
N GLU A 301 -8.29 1.37 -13.61
CA GLU A 301 -9.73 1.33 -13.80
C GLU A 301 -10.49 1.23 -12.48
N GLY A 302 -11.82 1.20 -12.57
CA GLY A 302 -12.74 1.10 -11.43
C GLY A 302 -13.27 2.45 -10.94
N PRO A 303 -14.21 2.43 -9.98
CA PRO A 303 -14.95 3.61 -9.56
C PRO A 303 -14.09 4.62 -8.78
N LEU A 304 -14.35 5.89 -9.02
CA LEU A 304 -13.92 7.03 -8.21
C LEU A 304 -15.09 8.03 -8.17
N PRO A 305 -16.02 7.91 -7.22
CA PRO A 305 -17.26 8.70 -7.22
C PRO A 305 -17.04 10.21 -7.12
N THR A 306 -15.95 10.63 -6.50
CA THR A 306 -15.67 12.03 -6.10
C THR A 306 -14.81 12.81 -7.08
N VAL A 307 -14.71 12.39 -8.35
CA VAL A 307 -13.85 13.03 -9.37
C VAL A 307 -14.03 14.55 -9.39
N PHE A 308 -12.93 15.30 -9.44
CA PHE A 308 -12.97 16.76 -9.61
C PHE A 308 -13.56 17.15 -10.96
N PRO A 309 -14.29 18.27 -11.01
CA PRO A 309 -14.68 18.86 -12.30
C PRO A 309 -13.46 19.39 -13.06
N GLY A 310 -13.52 19.38 -14.40
CA GLY A 310 -12.55 19.79 -15.39
C GLY A 310 -11.31 20.58 -14.91
N THR A 311 -11.44 21.90 -14.80
CA THR A 311 -10.31 22.78 -14.45
C THR A 311 -9.72 22.52 -13.05
N THR A 312 -10.53 22.10 -12.08
CA THR A 312 -10.04 21.72 -10.74
C THR A 312 -9.19 20.46 -10.81
N LEU A 313 -9.58 19.48 -11.62
CA LEU A 313 -8.82 18.25 -11.84
C LEU A 313 -7.40 18.54 -12.33
N GLU A 314 -7.27 19.38 -13.34
CA GLU A 314 -5.97 19.73 -13.93
C GLU A 314 -5.08 20.49 -12.92
N LYS A 315 -5.62 21.48 -12.24
CA LYS A 315 -4.90 22.24 -11.20
C LYS A 315 -4.36 21.32 -10.10
N VAL A 316 -5.21 20.48 -9.53
CA VAL A 316 -4.82 19.57 -8.45
C VAL A 316 -3.84 18.50 -8.93
N ARG A 317 -4.04 17.94 -10.14
CA ARG A 317 -3.13 16.96 -10.73
C ARG A 317 -1.73 17.52 -10.92
N ASN A 318 -1.62 18.72 -11.52
CA ASN A 318 -0.34 19.35 -11.81
C ASN A 318 0.37 19.78 -10.52
N LYS A 319 -0.32 20.49 -9.61
CA LYS A 319 0.25 20.92 -8.33
C LYS A 319 0.63 19.74 -7.44
N GLY A 320 -0.18 18.68 -7.47
CA GLY A 320 0.05 17.45 -6.71
C GLY A 320 1.04 16.50 -7.39
N GLU A 321 1.54 16.78 -8.58
CA GLU A 321 2.36 15.84 -9.38
C GLU A 321 1.70 14.44 -9.43
N GLU A 322 0.39 14.41 -9.69
CA GLU A 322 -0.40 13.18 -9.60
C GLU A 322 -0.26 12.34 -10.88
N PHE A 323 0.95 11.78 -11.02
CA PHE A 323 1.33 10.82 -12.06
C PHE A 323 1.89 9.56 -11.41
N GLY A 324 1.69 8.42 -12.05
CA GLY A 324 2.18 7.14 -11.55
C GLY A 324 3.70 7.09 -11.51
N ALA A 325 4.30 6.83 -10.35
CA ALA A 325 5.76 6.81 -10.17
C ALA A 325 6.47 5.81 -11.10
N THR A 326 5.82 4.72 -11.47
CA THR A 326 6.38 3.65 -12.30
C THR A 326 5.96 3.76 -13.76
N THR A 327 4.73 4.23 -14.03
CA THR A 327 4.12 4.20 -15.38
C THR A 327 3.98 5.57 -16.01
N GLY A 328 4.17 6.65 -15.25
CA GLY A 328 3.92 8.03 -15.69
C GLY A 328 2.44 8.35 -16.00
N ARG A 329 1.52 7.38 -15.83
CA ARG A 329 0.10 7.59 -16.14
C ARG A 329 -0.51 8.67 -15.24
N PRO A 330 -1.35 9.59 -15.79
CA PRO A 330 -2.05 10.56 -14.98
C PRO A 330 -3.04 9.87 -14.03
N ARG A 331 -3.05 10.29 -12.78
CA ARG A 331 -4.02 9.82 -11.79
C ARG A 331 -5.34 10.57 -11.97
N ARG A 332 -6.45 9.86 -11.77
CA ARG A 332 -7.74 10.49 -11.54
C ARG A 332 -7.73 11.06 -10.13
N CYS A 333 -8.14 12.31 -9.98
CA CYS A 333 -8.19 13.00 -8.70
C CYS A 333 -9.62 13.42 -8.39
N GLY A 334 -9.97 13.46 -7.12
CA GLY A 334 -11.32 13.82 -6.65
C GLY A 334 -11.30 14.41 -5.24
N TRP A 335 -12.43 14.92 -4.80
CA TRP A 335 -12.64 15.44 -3.46
C TRP A 335 -12.37 14.38 -2.39
N PHE A 336 -12.05 14.81 -1.19
CA PHE A 336 -11.89 13.91 -0.06
C PHE A 336 -13.19 13.09 0.14
N ASP A 337 -13.02 11.79 0.33
CA ASP A 337 -14.12 10.85 0.45
C ASP A 337 -14.14 10.26 1.86
N ALA A 338 -15.08 10.77 2.69
CA ALA A 338 -15.21 10.31 4.07
C ALA A 338 -15.85 8.92 4.17
N VAL A 339 -16.56 8.43 3.13
CA VAL A 339 -17.07 7.05 3.10
C VAL A 339 -15.89 6.08 3.00
N VAL A 340 -14.93 6.40 2.12
CA VAL A 340 -13.67 5.65 1.96
C VAL A 340 -12.86 5.70 3.25
N GLY A 341 -12.69 6.91 3.84
CA GLY A 341 -11.95 7.07 5.09
C GLY A 341 -12.54 6.25 6.24
N ARG A 342 -13.86 6.29 6.44
CA ARG A 342 -14.56 5.47 7.45
C ARG A 342 -14.39 3.97 7.19
N HIS A 343 -14.50 3.54 5.94
CA HIS A 343 -14.28 2.13 5.59
C HIS A 343 -12.86 1.69 5.97
N ALA A 344 -11.86 2.49 5.65
CA ALA A 344 -10.48 2.19 6.01
C ALA A 344 -10.27 2.14 7.53
N VAL A 345 -10.88 3.07 8.28
CA VAL A 345 -10.84 3.07 9.76
C VAL A 345 -11.44 1.78 10.33
N LEU A 346 -12.63 1.39 9.85
CA LEU A 346 -13.34 0.20 10.33
C LEU A 346 -12.57 -1.09 10.03
N VAL A 347 -12.12 -1.27 8.77
CA VAL A 347 -11.48 -2.52 8.32
C VAL A 347 -10.13 -2.73 9.00
N ASN A 348 -9.41 -1.66 9.29
CA ASN A 348 -8.05 -1.74 9.83
C ASN A 348 -7.95 -1.42 11.32
N GLY A 349 -9.03 -1.01 11.97
CA GLY A 349 -8.97 -0.57 13.37
C GLY A 349 -8.01 0.61 13.56
N LEU A 350 -8.07 1.62 12.67
CA LEU A 350 -7.13 2.75 12.75
C LEU A 350 -7.37 3.57 14.01
N ASN A 351 -6.33 3.72 14.81
CA ASN A 351 -6.32 4.65 15.94
C ASN A 351 -6.08 6.08 15.45
N ASP A 352 -5.14 6.21 14.51
CA ASP A 352 -4.66 7.47 14.01
C ASP A 352 -4.58 7.49 12.49
N ILE A 353 -4.67 8.70 11.93
CA ILE A 353 -4.41 8.97 10.52
C ILE A 353 -3.32 10.02 10.35
N ILE A 354 -2.60 9.92 9.24
CA ILE A 354 -1.67 10.95 8.78
C ILE A 354 -2.21 11.51 7.48
N VAL A 355 -2.52 12.80 7.48
CA VAL A 355 -3.04 13.50 6.29
C VAL A 355 -1.89 14.03 5.47
N THR A 356 -1.85 13.70 4.19
CA THR A 356 -0.78 14.12 3.27
C THR A 356 -1.29 15.07 2.19
N LYS A 357 -0.36 15.82 1.59
CA LYS A 357 -0.63 16.69 0.44
C LYS A 357 -1.71 17.74 0.70
N LEU A 358 -1.77 18.29 1.91
CA LEU A 358 -2.70 19.36 2.26
C LEU A 358 -2.41 20.65 1.45
N ASP A 359 -1.14 20.95 1.22
CA ASP A 359 -0.61 22.05 0.41
C ASP A 359 -1.13 22.11 -1.03
N VAL A 360 -1.53 20.98 -1.57
CA VAL A 360 -2.07 20.90 -2.93
C VAL A 360 -3.40 21.64 -3.06
N LEU A 361 -4.14 21.79 -1.96
CA LEU A 361 -5.45 22.45 -1.93
C LEU A 361 -5.38 23.96 -1.64
N ASP A 362 -4.19 24.54 -1.45
CA ASP A 362 -3.97 25.93 -1.02
C ASP A 362 -4.68 27.00 -1.87
N GLU A 363 -4.88 26.72 -3.16
CA GLU A 363 -5.42 27.69 -4.13
C GLU A 363 -6.93 27.54 -4.39
N LEU A 364 -7.56 26.57 -3.72
CA LEU A 364 -8.98 26.32 -3.89
C LEU A 364 -9.81 27.27 -3.01
N LYS A 365 -10.75 28.00 -3.61
CA LYS A 365 -11.70 28.86 -2.88
C LYS A 365 -12.67 28.06 -2.04
N GLU A 366 -13.10 26.90 -2.57
CA GLU A 366 -14.00 25.97 -1.93
C GLU A 366 -13.42 24.57 -2.00
N ILE A 367 -13.58 23.81 -0.91
CA ILE A 367 -13.13 22.43 -0.80
C ILE A 367 -14.33 21.59 -0.34
N LYS A 368 -14.57 20.47 -1.02
CA LYS A 368 -15.71 19.60 -0.71
C LYS A 368 -15.25 18.30 -0.04
N ILE A 369 -16.08 17.82 0.89
CA ILE A 369 -15.93 16.50 1.50
C ILE A 369 -17.16 15.68 1.12
N CYS A 370 -16.96 14.51 0.53
CA CYS A 370 -18.04 13.55 0.30
C CYS A 370 -18.39 12.86 1.62
N ILE A 371 -19.61 13.08 2.10
CA ILE A 371 -20.09 12.54 3.39
C ILE A 371 -20.93 11.26 3.23
N GLY A 372 -21.35 10.94 2.03
CA GLY A 372 -22.16 9.77 1.68
C GLY A 372 -22.39 9.66 0.18
N TYR A 373 -23.01 8.57 -0.24
CA TYR A 373 -23.42 8.34 -1.63
C TYR A 373 -24.93 8.19 -1.72
N LYS A 374 -25.52 8.66 -2.81
CA LYS A 374 -26.94 8.51 -3.11
C LYS A 374 -27.11 7.60 -4.33
N TYR A 375 -27.92 6.54 -4.20
CA TYR A 375 -28.27 5.63 -5.29
C TYR A 375 -29.71 5.13 -5.13
N LYS A 376 -30.54 5.25 -6.16
CA LYS A 376 -31.97 4.86 -6.17
C LYS A 376 -32.75 5.37 -4.94
N GLY A 377 -32.57 6.64 -4.58
CA GLY A 377 -33.23 7.25 -3.41
C GLY A 377 -32.59 6.94 -2.06
N CYS A 378 -31.78 5.89 -1.95
CA CYS A 378 -31.13 5.50 -0.69
C CYS A 378 -29.81 6.24 -0.46
N MET A 379 -29.54 6.57 0.81
CA MET A 379 -28.27 7.15 1.26
C MET A 379 -27.34 6.07 1.82
N TYR A 380 -26.17 5.92 1.20
CA TYR A 380 -25.11 5.03 1.66
C TYR A 380 -24.07 5.82 2.48
N LYS A 381 -23.98 5.54 3.76
CA LYS A 381 -22.94 6.09 4.67
C LYS A 381 -21.70 5.17 4.75
N HIS A 382 -21.82 3.94 4.28
CA HIS A 382 -20.76 2.93 4.21
C HIS A 382 -20.47 2.54 2.76
N MET A 383 -19.29 1.95 2.55
CA MET A 383 -18.85 1.54 1.21
C MET A 383 -19.74 0.42 0.67
N PRO A 384 -20.38 0.59 -0.50
CA PRO A 384 -21.08 -0.52 -1.16
C PRO A 384 -20.08 -1.60 -1.59
N ALA A 385 -20.34 -2.85 -1.24
CA ALA A 385 -19.51 -3.98 -1.66
C ALA A 385 -19.61 -4.23 -3.19
N ASN A 386 -20.78 -3.97 -3.79
CA ASN A 386 -20.97 -4.12 -5.21
C ASN A 386 -20.41 -2.92 -5.98
N VAL A 387 -19.41 -3.18 -6.83
CA VAL A 387 -18.71 -2.14 -7.60
C VAL A 387 -19.59 -1.44 -8.63
N GLU A 388 -20.59 -2.14 -9.19
CA GLU A 388 -21.53 -1.54 -10.16
C GLU A 388 -22.47 -0.54 -9.48
N ILE A 389 -22.88 -0.85 -8.25
CA ILE A 389 -23.63 0.11 -7.42
C ILE A 389 -22.77 1.31 -7.14
N LEU A 390 -21.52 1.11 -6.71
CA LEU A 390 -20.57 2.19 -6.42
C LEU A 390 -20.33 3.09 -7.63
N GLN A 391 -20.22 2.54 -8.83
CA GLN A 391 -20.07 3.29 -10.08
C GLN A 391 -21.27 4.20 -10.40
N LYS A 392 -22.48 3.78 -10.00
CA LYS A 392 -23.73 4.52 -10.21
C LYS A 392 -24.07 5.47 -9.05
N CYS A 393 -23.33 5.42 -7.97
CA CYS A 393 -23.50 6.30 -6.83
C CYS A 393 -23.17 7.75 -7.16
N LYS A 394 -24.04 8.66 -6.72
CA LYS A 394 -23.79 10.10 -6.76
C LYS A 394 -23.25 10.56 -5.40
N PRO A 395 -22.08 11.21 -5.33
CA PRO A 395 -21.54 11.68 -4.07
C PRO A 395 -22.38 12.82 -3.50
N VAL A 396 -22.56 12.83 -2.19
CA VAL A 396 -23.20 13.91 -1.43
C VAL A 396 -22.11 14.68 -0.70
N TYR A 397 -22.04 15.97 -0.95
CA TYR A 397 -20.95 16.81 -0.45
C TYR A 397 -21.42 17.77 0.63
N GLU A 398 -20.53 18.05 1.56
CA GLU A 398 -20.49 19.31 2.30
C GLU A 398 -19.37 20.18 1.76
N THR A 399 -19.59 21.53 1.75
CA THR A 399 -18.65 22.50 1.21
C THR A 399 -17.98 23.25 2.36
N HIS A 400 -16.67 23.42 2.26
CA HIS A 400 -15.83 24.17 3.18
C HIS A 400 -15.15 25.31 2.46
N LYS A 401 -14.93 26.42 3.16
CA LYS A 401 -14.13 27.53 2.67
C LYS A 401 -12.66 27.09 2.58
N GLY A 402 -12.02 27.36 1.45
CA GLY A 402 -10.58 27.19 1.28
C GLY A 402 -9.79 28.26 2.03
N TRP A 403 -8.52 28.01 2.25
CA TRP A 403 -7.66 28.93 3.01
C TRP A 403 -6.87 29.91 2.15
N LEU A 404 -6.76 29.71 0.86
CA LEU A 404 -6.10 30.60 -0.12
C LEU A 404 -4.75 31.15 0.34
N LYS A 405 -3.98 30.34 1.04
CA LYS A 405 -2.69 30.71 1.63
C LYS A 405 -1.71 29.55 1.50
N ASN A 406 -0.47 29.83 1.09
CA ASN A 406 0.58 28.84 1.04
C ASN A 406 0.95 28.39 2.47
N ILE A 407 0.80 27.10 2.76
CA ILE A 407 1.04 26.51 4.09
C ILE A 407 2.39 25.80 4.19
N THR A 408 3.17 25.72 3.12
CA THR A 408 4.42 24.91 3.08
C THR A 408 5.50 25.40 4.05
N ASN A 409 5.39 26.63 4.56
CA ASN A 409 6.32 27.25 5.50
C ASN A 409 5.87 27.16 6.97
N CYS A 410 4.67 26.64 7.26
CA CYS A 410 4.20 26.42 8.63
C CYS A 410 5.16 25.48 9.39
N LYS A 411 5.42 25.79 10.67
CA LYS A 411 6.33 25.04 11.53
C LYS A 411 5.60 24.20 12.58
N LYS A 412 4.41 24.65 12.97
CA LYS A 412 3.55 24.00 13.97
C LYS A 412 2.14 23.83 13.41
N TYR A 413 1.38 22.88 13.94
CA TYR A 413 -0.02 22.69 13.56
C TYR A 413 -0.87 23.96 13.80
N SER A 414 -0.56 24.73 14.84
CA SER A 414 -1.21 26.01 15.16
C SER A 414 -1.01 27.10 14.10
N ASP A 415 0.05 27.02 13.29
CA ASP A 415 0.36 28.01 12.24
C ASP A 415 -0.53 27.84 11.00
N LEU A 416 -1.21 26.69 10.88
CA LEU A 416 -2.14 26.46 9.79
C LEU A 416 -3.31 27.45 9.85
N PRO A 417 -3.78 27.97 8.71
CA PRO A 417 -4.99 28.79 8.63
C PRO A 417 -6.18 28.11 9.32
N LYS A 418 -7.07 28.90 9.89
CA LYS A 418 -8.27 28.40 10.60
C LYS A 418 -9.10 27.48 9.71
N GLU A 419 -9.27 27.83 8.44
CA GLU A 419 -10.01 27.03 7.46
C GLU A 419 -9.37 25.66 7.22
N ALA A 420 -8.04 25.61 7.13
CA ALA A 420 -7.30 24.35 6.98
C ALA A 420 -7.45 23.45 8.23
N ARG A 421 -7.36 24.05 9.42
CA ARG A 421 -7.61 23.30 10.67
C ARG A 421 -9.04 22.79 10.77
N ASN A 422 -10.03 23.61 10.44
CA ASN A 422 -11.45 23.21 10.41
C ASN A 422 -11.70 22.07 9.43
N TYR A 423 -11.07 22.10 8.25
CA TYR A 423 -11.12 21.02 7.26
C TYR A 423 -10.55 19.70 7.82
N LEU A 424 -9.38 19.76 8.45
CA LEU A 424 -8.74 18.60 9.08
C LEU A 424 -9.58 18.05 10.25
N ASP A 425 -10.10 18.92 11.11
CA ASP A 425 -10.94 18.50 12.24
C ASP A 425 -12.25 17.84 11.75
N ARG A 426 -12.79 18.38 10.64
CA ARG A 426 -13.97 17.76 10.02
C ARG A 426 -13.66 16.38 9.43
N ILE A 427 -12.54 16.21 8.76
CA ILE A 427 -12.06 14.90 8.29
C ILE A 427 -11.97 13.93 9.47
N SER A 428 -11.23 14.29 10.53
CA SER A 428 -11.08 13.47 11.73
C SER A 428 -12.43 13.01 12.29
N LYS A 429 -13.38 13.94 12.45
CA LYS A 429 -14.72 13.66 12.95
C LYS A 429 -15.51 12.73 12.02
N LEU A 430 -15.42 12.92 10.70
CA LEU A 430 -16.17 12.13 9.72
C LEU A 430 -15.63 10.71 9.56
N VAL A 431 -14.33 10.51 9.64
CA VAL A 431 -13.72 9.18 9.49
C VAL A 431 -13.65 8.41 10.81
N GLY A 432 -13.68 9.11 11.96
CA GLY A 432 -13.65 8.50 13.28
C GLY A 432 -12.27 8.11 13.77
N ALA A 433 -11.20 8.83 13.33
CA ALA A 433 -9.82 8.62 13.75
C ALA A 433 -9.11 9.94 14.02
N ASN A 434 -8.14 9.94 14.96
CA ASN A 434 -7.37 11.14 15.28
C ASN A 434 -6.33 11.45 14.20
N ILE A 435 -6.09 12.73 13.94
CA ILE A 435 -4.96 13.14 13.09
C ILE A 435 -3.70 13.19 13.94
N TYR A 436 -2.72 12.37 13.60
CA TYR A 436 -1.41 12.33 14.27
C TYR A 436 -0.41 13.29 13.64
N MET A 437 -0.37 13.33 12.31
CA MET A 437 0.53 14.20 11.54
C MET A 437 -0.16 14.76 10.30
N VAL A 438 0.33 15.91 9.81
CA VAL A 438 -0.10 16.52 8.55
C VAL A 438 1.13 16.84 7.71
N SER A 439 1.16 16.35 6.47
CA SER A 439 2.19 16.68 5.50
C SER A 439 1.72 17.84 4.62
N ILE A 440 2.51 18.90 4.61
CA ILE A 440 2.26 20.18 3.93
C ILE A 440 3.28 20.50 2.83
N GLY A 441 3.90 19.48 2.27
CA GLY A 441 4.90 19.57 1.20
C GLY A 441 5.70 18.30 1.04
N SER A 442 6.66 18.27 0.13
CA SER A 442 7.44 17.07 -0.21
C SER A 442 8.59 16.75 0.77
N LYS A 443 9.14 17.78 1.43
CA LYS A 443 10.30 17.64 2.33
C LYS A 443 9.90 17.02 3.68
N ARG A 444 10.83 16.29 4.33
CA ARG A 444 10.65 15.76 5.70
C ARG A 444 10.24 16.83 6.69
N SER A 445 10.90 18.00 6.65
CA SER A 445 10.62 19.14 7.53
C SER A 445 9.23 19.74 7.34
N GLN A 446 8.54 19.44 6.23
CA GLN A 446 7.19 19.88 5.93
C GLN A 446 6.17 18.84 6.42
N THR A 447 6.32 18.41 7.68
CA THR A 447 5.40 17.50 8.36
C THR A 447 5.18 18.03 9.77
N LEU A 448 3.92 18.31 10.08
CA LEU A 448 3.49 18.87 11.36
C LEU A 448 2.87 17.77 12.22
N THR A 449 3.21 17.72 13.50
CA THR A 449 2.53 16.86 14.49
C THR A 449 1.38 17.65 15.11
N LYS A 450 0.22 17.01 15.25
CA LYS A 450 -0.96 17.59 15.90
C LYS A 450 -0.97 17.31 17.40
#